data_3474017157e48e5465e647ba2465084f
#
_entry.id   3474017157e48e5465e647ba2465084f
#
_cell.length_a   1.000
_cell.length_b   1.000
_cell.length_c   1.000
_cell.angle_alpha   90.00
_cell.angle_beta   90.00
_cell.angle_gamma   90.00
#
_symmetry.space_group_name_H-M   'P 1'
#
loop_
_entity.id
_entity.type
_entity.pdbx_description
1 polymer ?
#
loop_
_entity_poly.entity_id
_entity_poly.type
_entity_poly.pdbx_seq_one_letter_code
_entity_poly.pdbx_strand_id
1 'polypeptide(L)'
;MLLAREFVGYISRQIVKKLTPQWFESTDPAVAAAFIESIIEEDLAVEDRLNDEVRDMLSQYSEYMRREGVSYQEMFRRIKNTLITQRKVVRASGRDTGDPMKLSRDKVNDLSHKIVTALRKSRDFRLKRDPNDVRLEMVKAMX
;
A
#
# COMPACT_ATOMS: atom_id res chain seq x y z
N MET A 1 3.94 -10.32 -3.26
CA MET A 1 3.57 -9.14 -2.46
C MET A 1 4.82 -8.45 -1.98
N LEU A 2 4.82 -7.12 -2.02
CA LEU A 2 6.02 -6.35 -1.70
C LEU A 2 6.38 -6.37 -0.22
N LEU A 3 5.39 -6.60 0.65
CA LEU A 3 5.62 -6.71 2.08
C LEU A 3 5.23 -8.11 2.54
N ALA A 4 5.93 -8.60 3.57
CA ALA A 4 5.58 -9.88 4.16
C ALA A 4 4.17 -9.82 4.76
N ARG A 5 3.44 -10.92 4.60
CA ARG A 5 2.07 -10.98 5.13
C ARG A 5 2.04 -10.78 6.63
N GLU A 6 3.04 -11.31 7.34
CA GLU A 6 3.11 -11.13 8.79
C GLU A 6 3.21 -9.66 9.16
N PHE A 7 3.95 -8.88 8.35
CA PHE A 7 4.11 -7.47 8.63
C PHE A 7 2.79 -6.72 8.41
N VAL A 8 2.08 -7.07 7.35
CA VAL A 8 0.77 -6.45 7.08
C VAL A 8 -0.21 -6.79 8.18
N GLY A 9 -0.22 -8.04 8.64
CA GLY A 9 -1.06 -8.43 9.75
C GLY A 9 -0.72 -7.69 11.02
N TYR A 10 0.57 -7.53 11.28
CA TYR A 10 1.02 -6.80 12.45
C TYR A 10 0.56 -5.35 12.42
N ILE A 11 0.74 -4.68 11.28
CA ILE A 11 0.29 -3.29 11.13
C ILE A 11 -1.22 -3.19 11.37
N SER A 12 -1.98 -4.12 10.81
CA SER A 12 -3.42 -4.10 10.93
C SER A 12 -3.85 -4.23 12.38
N ARG A 13 -3.22 -5.13 13.12
CA ARG A 13 -3.52 -5.30 14.54
C ARG A 13 -3.11 -4.08 15.35
N GLN A 14 -1.99 -3.46 15.01
CA GLN A 14 -1.56 -2.24 15.70
C GLN A 14 -2.53 -1.09 15.48
N ILE A 15 -3.07 -0.96 14.27
CA ILE A 15 -4.06 0.07 13.99
C ILE A 15 -5.28 -0.13 14.89
N VAL A 16 -5.79 -1.35 14.95
CA VAL A 16 -6.97 -1.64 15.77
C VAL A 16 -6.66 -1.37 17.23
N LYS A 17 -5.53 -1.85 17.70
CA LYS A 17 -5.16 -1.70 19.12
C LYS A 17 -5.06 -0.23 19.51
N LYS A 18 -4.46 0.59 18.64
CA LYS A 18 -4.20 1.98 18.98
C LYS A 18 -5.37 2.91 18.73
N LEU A 19 -6.26 2.56 17.81
CA LEU A 19 -7.35 3.45 17.43
C LEU A 19 -8.71 3.07 17.99
N THR A 20 -8.88 1.85 18.46
CA THR A 20 -10.16 1.49 19.07
C THR A 20 -10.04 1.57 20.58
N PRO A 21 -11.09 1.96 21.28
CA PRO A 21 -12.38 2.46 20.78
C PRO A 21 -12.46 3.97 20.62
N GLN A 22 -11.38 4.69 20.83
CA GLN A 22 -11.41 6.14 20.93
C GLN A 22 -11.61 6.82 19.57
N TRP A 23 -11.06 6.24 18.51
CA TRP A 23 -11.12 6.84 17.19
C TRP A 23 -12.14 6.18 16.29
N PHE A 24 -12.30 4.87 16.41
CA PHE A 24 -13.41 4.18 15.76
C PHE A 24 -13.80 2.97 16.59
N GLU A 25 -15.03 2.51 16.35
CA GLU A 25 -15.58 1.37 17.09
C GLU A 25 -15.74 0.16 16.18
N SER A 26 -15.52 -1.01 16.77
CA SER A 26 -15.76 -2.29 16.13
C SER A 26 -16.25 -3.26 17.18
N THR A 27 -17.19 -4.13 16.79
CA THR A 27 -17.70 -5.14 17.71
C THR A 27 -16.69 -6.25 17.99
N ASP A 28 -15.73 -6.46 17.06
CA ASP A 28 -14.78 -7.55 17.19
C ASP A 28 -13.42 -7.09 16.65
N PRO A 29 -12.43 -6.95 17.54
CA PRO A 29 -11.10 -6.49 17.08
C PRO A 29 -10.46 -7.37 16.01
N ALA A 30 -10.69 -8.69 16.08
CA ALA A 30 -10.11 -9.59 15.09
C ALA A 30 -10.73 -9.36 13.72
N VAL A 31 -12.04 -9.10 13.67
CA VAL A 31 -12.72 -8.80 12.42
C VAL A 31 -12.22 -7.47 11.87
N ALA A 32 -12.05 -6.48 12.75
CA ALA A 32 -11.54 -5.19 12.30
C ALA A 32 -10.14 -5.31 11.72
N ALA A 33 -9.27 -6.07 12.37
CA ALA A 33 -7.90 -6.26 11.88
C ALA A 33 -7.90 -6.97 10.55
N ALA A 34 -8.73 -8.00 10.39
CA ALA A 34 -8.81 -8.73 9.12
C ALA A 34 -9.33 -7.84 7.99
N PHE A 35 -10.29 -6.97 8.31
CA PHE A 35 -10.84 -6.03 7.33
C PHE A 35 -9.74 -5.08 6.84
N ILE A 36 -8.99 -4.50 7.77
CA ILE A 36 -7.92 -3.58 7.41
C ILE A 36 -6.82 -4.30 6.65
N GLU A 37 -6.48 -5.51 7.07
CA GLU A 37 -5.46 -6.30 6.40
C GLU A 37 -5.83 -6.56 4.95
N SER A 38 -7.09 -6.88 4.68
CA SER A 38 -7.53 -7.14 3.31
C SER A 38 -7.40 -5.90 2.43
N ILE A 39 -7.66 -4.72 2.99
CA ILE A 39 -7.53 -3.47 2.24
C ILE A 39 -6.07 -3.24 1.88
N ILE A 40 -5.17 -3.43 2.83
CA ILE A 40 -3.74 -3.22 2.59
C ILE A 40 -3.24 -4.23 1.56
N GLU A 41 -3.61 -5.50 1.72
CA GLU A 41 -3.14 -6.53 0.80
C GLU A 41 -3.62 -6.28 -0.63
N GLU A 42 -4.88 -5.89 -0.77
CA GLU A 42 -5.42 -5.63 -2.10
C GLU A 42 -4.72 -4.44 -2.76
N ASP A 43 -4.42 -3.42 -1.97
CA ASP A 43 -3.73 -2.25 -2.50
C ASP A 43 -2.31 -2.59 -2.92
N LEU A 44 -1.58 -3.35 -2.10
CA LEU A 44 -0.21 -3.72 -2.44
C LEU A 44 -0.16 -4.66 -3.64
N ALA A 45 -1.21 -5.46 -3.84
CA ALA A 45 -1.27 -6.34 -5.00
C ALA A 45 -1.33 -5.57 -6.32
N VAL A 46 -1.81 -4.33 -6.28
CA VAL A 46 -1.85 -3.51 -7.49
C VAL A 46 -0.42 -3.29 -8.02
N GLU A 47 0.51 -2.96 -7.13
CA GLU A 47 1.89 -2.74 -7.58
C GLU A 47 2.55 -4.06 -8.00
N ASP A 48 2.22 -5.17 -7.32
CA ASP A 48 2.73 -6.48 -7.73
C ASP A 48 2.32 -6.80 -9.17
N ARG A 49 1.05 -6.56 -9.49
CA ARG A 49 0.56 -6.81 -10.85
C ARG A 49 1.21 -5.88 -11.85
N LEU A 50 1.44 -4.64 -11.45
CA LEU A 50 2.11 -3.68 -12.31
C LEU A 50 3.54 -4.13 -12.60
N ASN A 51 4.25 -4.64 -11.61
CA ASN A 51 5.59 -5.17 -11.82
C ASN A 51 5.59 -6.33 -12.79
N ASP A 52 4.60 -7.23 -12.67
CA ASP A 52 4.48 -8.35 -13.60
C ASP A 52 4.21 -7.86 -15.02
N GLU A 53 3.37 -6.83 -15.13
CA GLU A 53 3.06 -6.26 -16.44
C GLU A 53 4.31 -5.65 -17.08
N VAL A 54 5.13 -4.98 -16.27
CA VAL A 54 6.39 -4.41 -16.77
C VAL A 54 7.29 -5.53 -17.29
N ARG A 55 7.39 -6.63 -16.54
CA ARG A 55 8.21 -7.76 -16.98
C ARG A 55 7.73 -8.33 -18.31
N ASP A 56 6.42 -8.44 -18.47
CA ASP A 56 5.86 -8.91 -19.74
C ASP A 56 6.20 -7.97 -20.89
N MET A 57 6.10 -6.67 -20.64
CA MET A 57 6.45 -5.69 -21.68
C MET A 57 7.91 -5.76 -22.03
N LEU A 58 8.77 -5.97 -21.04
CA LEU A 58 10.21 -6.03 -21.25
C LEU A 58 10.60 -7.20 -22.13
N SER A 59 9.85 -8.28 -22.12
CA SER A 59 10.17 -9.43 -22.95
C SER A 59 10.15 -9.07 -24.43
N GLN A 60 9.47 -8.00 -24.80
CA GLN A 60 9.38 -7.54 -26.19
C GLN A 60 10.50 -6.57 -26.56
N TYR A 61 11.30 -6.17 -25.59
CA TYR A 61 12.33 -5.16 -25.81
C TYR A 61 13.75 -5.69 -25.70
N SER A 62 13.94 -7.01 -25.70
CA SER A 62 15.27 -7.59 -25.52
C SER A 62 16.21 -7.16 -26.66
N GLU A 63 15.71 -7.15 -27.89
CA GLU A 63 16.53 -6.73 -29.04
C GLU A 63 16.90 -5.25 -28.93
N TYR A 64 15.93 -4.42 -28.55
CA TYR A 64 16.18 -3.00 -28.38
C TYR A 64 17.24 -2.75 -27.30
N MET A 65 17.11 -3.44 -26.18
CA MET A 65 18.04 -3.27 -25.07
C MET A 65 19.46 -3.66 -25.48
N ARG A 66 19.58 -4.77 -26.20
CA ARG A 66 20.89 -5.22 -26.66
C ARG A 66 21.49 -4.22 -27.63
N ARG A 67 20.71 -3.75 -28.59
CA ARG A 67 21.19 -2.82 -29.60
C ARG A 67 21.59 -1.48 -29.02
N GLU A 68 20.80 -0.97 -28.09
CA GLU A 68 21.01 0.36 -27.52
C GLU A 68 21.88 0.35 -26.25
N GLY A 69 22.28 -0.81 -25.79
CA GLY A 69 23.10 -0.91 -24.59
C GLY A 69 22.42 -0.50 -23.31
N VAL A 70 21.09 -0.71 -23.24
CA VAL A 70 20.32 -0.38 -22.06
C VAL A 70 20.11 -1.65 -21.23
N SER A 71 20.39 -1.57 -19.93
CA SER A 71 20.24 -2.73 -19.06
C SER A 71 18.78 -3.03 -18.79
N TYR A 72 18.52 -4.28 -18.35
CA TYR A 72 17.18 -4.71 -17.97
C TYR A 72 16.65 -3.85 -16.83
N GLN A 73 17.48 -3.60 -15.83
CA GLN A 73 17.07 -2.79 -14.69
C GLN A 73 16.70 -1.37 -15.11
N GLU A 74 17.45 -0.79 -16.01
CA GLU A 74 17.17 0.56 -16.48
C GLU A 74 15.84 0.61 -17.23
N MET A 75 15.61 -0.35 -18.13
CA MET A 75 14.36 -0.40 -18.86
C MET A 75 13.17 -0.67 -17.94
N PHE A 76 13.35 -1.57 -16.97
CA PHE A 76 12.30 -1.86 -15.98
C PHE A 76 11.92 -0.57 -15.27
N ARG A 77 12.92 0.17 -14.80
CA ARG A 77 12.68 1.41 -14.06
C ARG A 77 11.93 2.42 -14.93
N ARG A 78 12.36 2.57 -16.17
CA ARG A 78 11.72 3.54 -17.08
C ARG A 78 10.26 3.20 -17.33
N ILE A 79 9.99 1.95 -17.67
CA ILE A 79 8.62 1.53 -17.98
C ILE A 79 7.74 1.62 -16.73
N LYS A 80 8.26 1.16 -15.60
CA LYS A 80 7.49 1.22 -14.36
C LYS A 80 7.15 2.65 -13.98
N ASN A 81 8.13 3.56 -14.09
CA ASN A 81 7.87 4.97 -13.77
C ASN A 81 6.78 5.56 -14.65
N THR A 82 6.79 5.21 -15.94
CA THR A 82 5.76 5.68 -16.84
C THR A 82 4.38 5.18 -16.44
N LEU A 83 4.27 3.90 -16.15
CA LEU A 83 2.97 3.32 -15.76
C LEU A 83 2.48 3.87 -14.43
N ILE A 84 3.39 4.04 -13.48
CA ILE A 84 3.04 4.61 -12.18
C ILE A 84 2.46 6.01 -12.36
N THR A 85 3.12 6.81 -13.19
CA THR A 85 2.66 8.17 -13.44
C THR A 85 1.31 8.18 -14.14
N GLN A 86 1.16 7.36 -15.18
CA GLN A 86 -0.08 7.30 -15.95
C GLN A 86 -1.25 6.83 -15.12
N ARG A 87 -1.03 5.85 -14.25
CA ARG A 87 -2.10 5.22 -13.49
C ARG A 87 -2.22 5.76 -12.08
N LYS A 88 -1.37 6.69 -11.70
CA LYS A 88 -1.40 7.34 -10.38
C LYS A 88 -1.32 6.34 -9.25
N VAL A 89 -0.42 5.37 -9.41
CA VAL A 89 -0.16 4.37 -8.39
C VAL A 89 0.83 4.94 -7.38
N VAL A 90 0.58 4.71 -6.10
CA VAL A 90 1.51 5.12 -5.05
C VAL A 90 2.42 3.94 -4.72
N ARG A 91 3.73 4.16 -4.76
CA ARG A 91 4.68 3.09 -4.48
C ARG A 91 4.69 2.71 -3.02
N ALA A 92 4.80 1.40 -2.77
CA ALA A 92 4.85 0.91 -1.40
C ALA A 92 6.15 1.30 -0.70
N SER A 93 7.27 1.25 -1.42
CA SER A 93 8.58 1.59 -0.86
C SER A 93 9.09 2.88 -1.46
N GLY A 94 9.66 3.73 -0.61
CA GLY A 94 10.30 4.93 -1.09
C GLY A 94 11.77 4.70 -1.36
N ARG A 95 12.38 5.61 -2.09
CA ARG A 95 13.81 5.54 -2.35
C ARG A 95 14.64 5.70 -1.09
N ASP A 96 14.08 6.44 -0.13
CA ASP A 96 14.85 6.87 1.03
C ASP A 96 14.97 5.79 2.08
N THR A 97 14.04 4.86 2.14
CA THR A 97 14.01 3.90 3.23
C THR A 97 15.03 2.79 3.07
N GLY A 98 15.15 2.25 1.86
CA GLY A 98 16.01 1.11 1.63
C GLY A 98 15.64 -0.12 2.42
N ASP A 99 14.56 -0.08 3.17
CA ASP A 99 14.11 -1.16 4.03
C ASP A 99 12.84 -1.75 3.45
N PRO A 100 12.87 -3.02 2.99
CA PRO A 100 11.70 -3.62 2.37
C PRO A 100 10.51 -3.81 3.32
N MET A 101 10.76 -3.69 4.63
CA MET A 101 9.70 -3.82 5.62
C MET A 101 9.07 -2.49 5.99
N LYS A 102 9.53 -1.40 5.38
CA LYS A 102 8.97 -0.08 5.65
C LYS A 102 8.20 0.45 4.46
N LEU A 103 7.03 1.00 4.74
CA LEU A 103 6.24 1.66 3.72
C LEU A 103 6.73 3.08 3.52
N SER A 104 6.64 3.57 2.28
CA SER A 104 6.94 4.97 2.02
C SER A 104 5.93 5.86 2.72
N ARG A 105 6.34 7.11 2.98
CA ARG A 105 5.44 8.06 3.60
C ARG A 105 4.19 8.28 2.75
N ASP A 106 4.37 8.36 1.45
CA ASP A 106 3.25 8.55 0.53
C ASP A 106 2.30 7.35 0.58
N LYS A 107 2.83 6.14 0.67
CA LYS A 107 1.98 4.95 0.75
C LYS A 107 1.23 4.89 2.08
N VAL A 108 1.87 5.28 3.18
CA VAL A 108 1.20 5.31 4.47
C VAL A 108 0.02 6.27 4.42
N ASN A 109 0.20 7.46 3.85
CA ASN A 109 -0.88 8.40 3.70
C ASN A 109 -1.99 7.87 2.81
N ASP A 110 -1.61 7.25 1.70
CA ASP A 110 -2.56 6.68 0.76
C ASP A 110 -3.39 5.56 1.40
N LEU A 111 -2.72 4.65 2.10
CA LEU A 111 -3.41 3.55 2.77
C LEU A 111 -4.33 4.05 3.87
N SER A 112 -3.87 5.02 4.65
CA SER A 112 -4.70 5.56 5.71
C SER A 112 -5.99 6.15 5.17
N HIS A 113 -5.89 6.86 4.05
CA HIS A 113 -7.07 7.41 3.41
C HIS A 113 -8.02 6.30 2.93
N LYS A 114 -7.48 5.27 2.31
CA LYS A 114 -8.29 4.16 1.80
C LYS A 114 -8.96 3.39 2.93
N ILE A 115 -8.23 3.17 4.02
CA ILE A 115 -8.78 2.44 5.17
C ILE A 115 -9.91 3.24 5.82
N VAL A 116 -9.69 4.53 6.05
CA VAL A 116 -10.73 5.37 6.66
C VAL A 116 -11.97 5.43 5.77
N THR A 117 -11.77 5.58 4.46
CA THR A 117 -12.88 5.60 3.53
C THR A 117 -13.69 4.29 3.62
N ALA A 118 -13.00 3.16 3.68
CA ALA A 118 -13.67 1.87 3.76
C ALA A 118 -14.39 1.69 5.09
N LEU A 119 -13.78 2.15 6.19
CA LEU A 119 -14.43 2.06 7.50
C LEU A 119 -15.74 2.86 7.51
N ARG A 120 -15.72 4.03 6.88
CA ARG A 120 -16.91 4.87 6.84
C ARG A 120 -18.06 4.22 6.07
N LYS A 121 -17.73 3.49 5.02
CA LYS A 121 -18.75 2.86 4.19
C LYS A 121 -19.31 1.58 4.80
N SER A 122 -18.58 0.98 5.72
CA SER A 122 -19.00 -0.29 6.31
C SER A 122 -19.92 -0.05 7.48
N ARG A 123 -20.97 -0.89 7.59
CA ARG A 123 -21.88 -0.82 8.72
C ARG A 123 -21.29 -1.41 10.00
N ASP A 124 -20.22 -2.16 9.86
CA ASP A 124 -19.62 -2.85 11.01
C ASP A 124 -18.74 -1.94 11.84
N PHE A 125 -18.44 -0.75 11.34
CA PHE A 125 -17.53 0.17 12.02
C PHE A 125 -18.16 1.56 12.09
N ARG A 126 -17.75 2.30 13.11
CA ARG A 126 -18.25 3.66 13.28
C ARG A 126 -17.09 4.56 13.68
N LEU A 127 -16.84 5.60 12.89
CA LEU A 127 -15.85 6.61 13.25
C LEU A 127 -16.41 7.47 14.38
N LYS A 128 -15.55 7.77 15.36
CA LYS A 128 -15.94 8.57 16.52
C LYS A 128 -15.40 9.99 16.45
N ARG A 129 -14.57 10.25 15.46
CA ARG A 129 -13.97 11.56 15.25
C ARG A 129 -14.05 11.90 13.77
N ASP A 130 -13.70 13.14 13.44
CA ASP A 130 -13.65 13.57 12.06
C ASP A 130 -12.79 12.61 11.22
N PRO A 131 -13.22 12.23 10.02
CA PRO A 131 -12.45 11.29 9.22
C PRO A 131 -11.00 11.69 8.99
N ASN A 132 -10.73 12.97 8.78
CA ASN A 132 -9.37 13.42 8.58
C ASN A 132 -8.53 13.24 9.84
N ASP A 133 -9.12 13.45 11.01
CA ASP A 133 -8.42 13.24 12.27
C ASP A 133 -8.11 11.77 12.48
N VAL A 134 -9.05 10.89 12.12
CA VAL A 134 -8.81 9.45 12.22
C VAL A 134 -7.68 9.06 11.27
N ARG A 135 -7.69 9.60 10.06
CA ARG A 135 -6.63 9.31 9.09
C ARG A 135 -5.26 9.70 9.64
N LEU A 136 -5.16 10.88 10.24
CA LEU A 136 -3.89 11.33 10.79
C LEU A 136 -3.41 10.44 11.93
N GLU A 137 -4.33 10.02 12.77
CA GLU A 137 -3.95 9.11 13.86
C GLU A 137 -3.52 7.76 13.32
N MET A 138 -4.15 7.31 12.25
CA MET A 138 -3.78 6.05 11.61
C MET A 138 -2.38 6.12 11.01
N VAL A 139 -2.03 7.25 10.43
CA VAL A 139 -0.67 7.45 9.91
C VAL A 139 0.35 7.25 11.04
N LYS A 140 0.08 7.81 12.22
CA LYS A 140 0.96 7.63 13.36
C LYS A 140 1.08 6.16 13.76
N ALA A 141 -0.03 5.43 13.69
CA ALA A 141 -0.02 4.02 14.10
C ALA A 141 0.82 3.17 13.16
N MET A 142 0.88 3.55 11.92
CA MET A 142 1.65 2.80 10.93
C MET A 142 3.14 3.11 10.96
N UNK A 143 3.51 4.22 11.51
CA UNK A 143 4.85 4.61 11.52
C UNK A 143 5.69 4.03 12.36
#